data_ef4d218205114a507178d0c007872d38
#
_entry.id   ef4d218205114a507178d0c007872d38
#
_cell.length_a   1.000
_cell.length_b   1.000
_cell.length_c   1.000
_cell.angle_alpha   90.00
_cell.angle_beta   90.00
_cell.angle_gamma   90.00
#
_symmetry.space_group_name_H-M   'P 1'
#
loop_
_entity.id
_entity.type
_entity.pdbx_description
1 polymer ?
#
loop_
_entity_poly.entity_id
_entity_poly.type
_entity_poly.pdbx_seq_one_letter_code
_entity_poly.pdbx_strand_id
1 'polypeptide(L)'
;MYELRDLPGVDALMKDDSLEVALSRFGPAAVKQAIRNIQQEIRDSKRVPEWSINPSGYLSPIFQALDSQTYRTIFNLTGTIIHSNLGRALIDPSIIEEITPLLSRPINLEYNLDTGSRGQRDAFVEAQLSRLTGCEAAAIVNNNAAALMLVLNTFALGKFVPVSRGELVEIGGSFRLPELMTKSGSNLIEVGTTNKTHIEDFESVLEESAMLLKVHPSNYHISGFS
;
A
#
# COMPACT_ATOMS: atom_id res chain seq x y z
N MET A 1 -12.59 -0.23 -48.82
CA MET A 1 -11.82 0.47 -47.75
C MET A 1 -12.86 1.21 -46.93
N TYR A 2 -12.96 0.94 -45.65
CA TYR A 2 -13.92 1.59 -44.78
C TYR A 2 -13.51 3.01 -44.44
N GLU A 3 -14.50 3.89 -44.22
CA GLU A 3 -14.28 5.30 -43.86
C GLU A 3 -14.68 5.57 -42.43
N LEU A 4 -14.22 6.69 -41.83
CA LEU A 4 -14.52 7.08 -40.45
C LEU A 4 -16.00 7.20 -40.15
N ARG A 5 -16.83 7.48 -41.17
CA ARG A 5 -18.30 7.52 -41.06
C ARG A 5 -18.95 6.14 -40.85
N ASP A 6 -18.23 5.06 -41.17
CA ASP A 6 -18.70 3.68 -41.03
C ASP A 6 -18.55 3.15 -39.60
N LEU A 7 -17.86 3.91 -38.73
CA LEU A 7 -17.72 3.54 -37.32
C LEU A 7 -19.08 3.62 -36.61
N PRO A 8 -19.46 2.57 -35.86
CA PRO A 8 -20.72 2.55 -35.13
C PRO A 8 -20.70 3.59 -33.99
N GLY A 9 -21.84 4.20 -33.71
CA GLY A 9 -21.97 5.15 -32.61
C GLY A 9 -21.72 4.48 -31.25
N VAL A 10 -21.07 5.20 -30.32
CA VAL A 10 -20.78 4.68 -28.99
C VAL A 10 -22.03 4.15 -28.28
N ASP A 11 -23.13 4.86 -28.35
CA ASP A 11 -24.37 4.46 -27.68
C ASP A 11 -25.07 3.26 -28.38
N ALA A 12 -24.80 3.01 -29.65
CA ALA A 12 -25.21 1.80 -30.34
C ALA A 12 -24.38 0.60 -29.88
N LEU A 13 -23.06 0.77 -29.79
CA LEU A 13 -22.14 -0.25 -29.24
C LEU A 13 -22.52 -0.64 -27.80
N MET A 14 -22.82 0.34 -26.96
CA MET A 14 -23.22 0.10 -25.56
C MET A 14 -24.51 -0.71 -25.39
N LYS A 15 -25.33 -0.83 -26.43
CA LYS A 15 -26.60 -1.57 -26.41
C LYS A 15 -26.52 -2.92 -27.11
N ASP A 16 -25.36 -3.23 -27.67
CA ASP A 16 -25.19 -4.45 -28.46
C ASP A 16 -24.87 -5.63 -27.54
N ASP A 17 -25.58 -6.74 -27.70
CA ASP A 17 -25.46 -7.95 -26.88
C ASP A 17 -24.05 -8.54 -26.90
N SER A 18 -23.28 -8.34 -27.98
CA SER A 18 -21.91 -8.82 -28.09
C SER A 18 -20.96 -8.21 -27.03
N LEU A 19 -21.32 -7.05 -26.45
CA LEU A 19 -20.54 -6.39 -25.42
C LEU A 19 -21.04 -6.64 -23.99
N GLU A 20 -22.09 -7.44 -23.80
CA GLU A 20 -22.67 -7.73 -22.47
C GLU A 20 -21.63 -8.28 -21.48
N VAL A 21 -20.76 -9.17 -21.94
CA VAL A 21 -19.68 -9.73 -21.11
C VAL A 21 -18.72 -8.65 -20.63
N ALA A 22 -18.34 -7.71 -21.50
CA ALA A 22 -17.48 -6.59 -21.11
C ALA A 22 -18.19 -5.63 -20.16
N LEU A 23 -19.46 -5.32 -20.42
CA LEU A 23 -20.28 -4.47 -19.56
C LEU A 23 -20.48 -5.05 -18.15
N SER A 24 -20.72 -6.36 -18.07
CA SER A 24 -20.87 -7.07 -16.80
C SER A 24 -19.55 -7.10 -16.00
N ARG A 25 -18.41 -7.30 -16.68
CA ARG A 25 -17.11 -7.42 -16.03
C ARG A 25 -16.51 -6.09 -15.60
N PHE A 26 -16.56 -5.07 -16.44
CA PHE A 26 -15.85 -3.81 -16.23
C PHE A 26 -16.78 -2.64 -15.86
N GLY A 27 -18.07 -2.80 -16.01
CA GLY A 27 -19.07 -1.76 -15.80
C GLY A 27 -19.23 -0.81 -16.99
N PRO A 28 -20.43 -0.19 -17.14
CA PRO A 28 -20.78 0.63 -18.30
C PRO A 28 -19.86 1.84 -18.52
N ALA A 29 -19.42 2.49 -17.43
CA ALA A 29 -18.58 3.69 -17.51
C ALA A 29 -17.19 3.38 -18.10
N ALA A 30 -16.54 2.30 -17.63
CA ALA A 30 -15.23 1.88 -18.10
C ALA A 30 -15.29 1.44 -19.57
N VAL A 31 -16.27 0.62 -19.94
CA VAL A 31 -16.48 0.14 -21.32
C VAL A 31 -16.74 1.32 -22.26
N LYS A 32 -17.59 2.26 -21.88
CA LYS A 32 -17.88 3.47 -22.69
C LYS A 32 -16.62 4.30 -22.91
N GLN A 33 -15.79 4.47 -21.90
CA GLN A 33 -14.53 5.20 -22.03
C GLN A 33 -13.52 4.45 -22.91
N ALA A 34 -13.40 3.14 -22.76
CA ALA A 34 -12.53 2.31 -23.60
C ALA A 34 -12.94 2.40 -25.08
N ILE A 35 -14.23 2.30 -25.39
CA ILE A 35 -14.74 2.47 -26.76
C ILE A 35 -14.36 3.84 -27.34
N ARG A 36 -14.53 4.91 -26.55
CA ARG A 36 -14.16 6.26 -26.99
C ARG A 36 -12.68 6.39 -27.31
N ASN A 37 -11.84 5.84 -26.44
CA ASN A 37 -10.38 5.86 -26.65
C ASN A 37 -9.98 5.08 -27.90
N ILE A 38 -10.50 3.87 -28.07
CA ILE A 38 -10.28 3.03 -29.25
C ILE A 38 -10.71 3.76 -30.53
N GLN A 39 -11.91 4.36 -30.55
CA GLN A 39 -12.38 5.10 -31.69
C GLN A 39 -11.57 6.38 -31.95
N GLN A 40 -11.03 7.02 -30.90
CA GLN A 40 -10.15 8.17 -31.07
C GLN A 40 -8.84 7.75 -31.73
N GLU A 41 -8.22 6.66 -31.29
CA GLU A 41 -7.02 6.10 -31.90
C GLU A 41 -7.23 5.76 -33.39
N ILE A 42 -8.39 5.19 -33.75
CA ILE A 42 -8.78 4.92 -35.13
C ILE A 42 -8.87 6.22 -35.95
N ARG A 43 -9.50 7.28 -35.39
CA ARG A 43 -9.60 8.58 -36.04
C ARG A 43 -8.23 9.24 -36.26
N ASP A 44 -7.36 9.15 -35.24
CA ASP A 44 -6.02 9.75 -35.28
C ASP A 44 -5.11 9.03 -36.30
N SER A 45 -5.23 7.70 -36.41
CA SER A 45 -4.51 6.88 -37.37
C SER A 45 -5.03 7.03 -38.81
N LYS A 46 -6.23 7.57 -39.00
CA LYS A 46 -6.94 7.66 -40.27
C LYS A 46 -7.09 6.31 -41.01
N ARG A 47 -6.99 5.20 -40.30
CA ARG A 47 -7.16 3.84 -40.79
C ARG A 47 -8.31 3.19 -40.05
N VAL A 48 -9.34 2.77 -40.76
CA VAL A 48 -10.50 2.07 -40.19
C VAL A 48 -10.30 0.57 -40.34
N PRO A 49 -9.96 -0.17 -39.28
CA PRO A 49 -9.83 -1.62 -39.33
C PRO A 49 -11.18 -2.28 -39.58
N GLU A 50 -11.20 -3.38 -40.30
CA GLU A 50 -12.44 -4.11 -40.64
C GLU A 50 -13.22 -4.54 -39.38
N TRP A 51 -12.55 -4.94 -38.33
CA TRP A 51 -13.20 -5.32 -37.07
C TRP A 51 -13.98 -4.17 -36.41
N SER A 52 -13.58 -2.91 -36.65
CA SER A 52 -14.14 -1.73 -35.96
C SER A 52 -15.50 -1.28 -36.51
N ILE A 53 -15.98 -1.84 -37.62
CA ILE A 53 -17.31 -1.57 -38.16
C ILE A 53 -18.39 -2.46 -37.55
N ASN A 54 -18.02 -3.55 -36.89
CA ASN A 54 -18.94 -4.48 -36.25
C ASN A 54 -18.83 -4.37 -34.71
N PRO A 55 -19.96 -4.34 -33.98
CA PRO A 55 -19.92 -4.27 -32.50
C PRO A 55 -19.11 -5.36 -31.84
N SER A 56 -19.23 -6.61 -32.28
CA SER A 56 -18.49 -7.75 -31.75
C SER A 56 -16.95 -7.61 -31.87
N GLY A 57 -16.48 -6.84 -32.85
CA GLY A 57 -15.08 -6.57 -33.06
C GLY A 57 -14.44 -5.71 -31.95
N TYR A 58 -15.25 -4.95 -31.20
CA TYR A 58 -14.76 -4.14 -30.08
C TYR A 58 -14.45 -4.96 -28.83
N LEU A 59 -14.97 -6.19 -28.70
CA LEU A 59 -14.81 -6.98 -27.47
C LEU A 59 -13.34 -7.20 -27.13
N SER A 60 -12.54 -7.70 -28.08
CA SER A 60 -11.11 -7.95 -27.84
C SER A 60 -10.30 -6.68 -27.52
N PRO A 61 -10.40 -5.57 -28.29
CA PRO A 61 -9.76 -4.30 -27.93
C PRO A 61 -10.18 -3.74 -26.57
N ILE A 62 -11.46 -3.84 -26.20
CA ILE A 62 -11.95 -3.42 -24.88
C ILE A 62 -11.29 -4.24 -23.78
N PHE A 63 -11.26 -5.56 -23.89
CA PHE A 63 -10.59 -6.41 -22.94
C PHE A 63 -9.10 -6.10 -22.87
N GLN A 64 -8.42 -5.93 -23.99
CA GLN A 64 -7.02 -5.56 -24.03
C GLN A 64 -6.74 -4.22 -23.33
N ALA A 65 -7.58 -3.21 -23.56
CA ALA A 65 -7.44 -1.89 -22.95
C ALA A 65 -7.71 -1.92 -21.44
N LEU A 66 -8.71 -2.67 -20.97
CA LEU A 66 -9.13 -2.68 -19.57
C LEU A 66 -8.39 -3.72 -18.73
N ASP A 67 -8.09 -4.90 -19.26
CA ASP A 67 -7.28 -5.91 -18.54
C ASP A 67 -5.81 -5.49 -18.39
N SER A 68 -5.28 -4.67 -19.31
CA SER A 68 -3.92 -4.16 -19.19
C SER A 68 -3.72 -3.22 -17.99
N GLN A 69 -4.81 -2.68 -17.45
CA GLN A 69 -4.82 -1.81 -16.28
C GLN A 69 -5.01 -2.58 -14.95
N THR A 70 -5.15 -3.89 -15.00
CA THR A 70 -5.36 -4.72 -13.80
C THR A 70 -4.07 -5.35 -13.32
N TYR A 71 -4.00 -5.64 -12.01
CA TYR A 71 -2.91 -6.42 -11.44
C TYR A 71 -2.90 -7.83 -12.02
N ARG A 72 -1.70 -8.33 -12.32
CA ARG A 72 -1.48 -9.68 -12.87
C ARG A 72 -0.54 -10.46 -11.98
N THR A 73 -0.76 -11.75 -11.89
CA THR A 73 0.22 -12.66 -11.30
C THR A 73 1.46 -12.71 -12.19
N ILE A 74 2.61 -12.65 -11.56
CA ILE A 74 3.91 -12.72 -12.22
C ILE A 74 4.81 -13.74 -11.51
N PHE A 75 5.85 -14.20 -12.21
CA PHE A 75 6.89 -15.01 -11.60
C PHE A 75 7.96 -14.11 -11.00
N ASN A 76 8.23 -14.28 -9.72
CA ASN A 76 9.34 -13.58 -9.06
C ASN A 76 10.65 -14.35 -9.32
N LEU A 77 11.46 -13.85 -10.25
CA LEU A 77 12.77 -14.41 -10.61
C LEU A 77 13.94 -13.53 -10.11
N THR A 78 13.69 -12.64 -9.17
CA THR A 78 14.69 -11.66 -8.68
C THR A 78 15.68 -12.23 -7.68
N GLY A 79 15.41 -13.41 -7.10
CA GLY A 79 16.19 -13.97 -6.00
C GLY A 79 15.83 -13.38 -4.63
N THR A 80 14.93 -12.41 -4.55
CA THR A 80 14.46 -11.79 -3.31
C THR A 80 13.04 -12.25 -3.01
N ILE A 81 12.84 -13.00 -1.92
CA ILE A 81 11.52 -13.55 -1.56
C ILE A 81 10.53 -12.42 -1.25
N ILE A 82 10.93 -11.45 -0.44
CA ILE A 82 10.11 -10.31 -0.04
C ILE A 82 10.49 -9.09 -0.90
N HIS A 83 10.08 -9.10 -2.16
CA HIS A 83 10.41 -8.00 -3.06
C HIS A 83 9.39 -6.86 -2.94
N SER A 84 9.85 -5.64 -2.65
CA SER A 84 9.00 -4.47 -2.36
C SER A 84 7.99 -4.13 -3.46
N ASN A 85 8.36 -4.33 -4.73
CA ASN A 85 7.52 -4.01 -5.89
C ASN A 85 6.65 -5.18 -6.36
N LEU A 86 6.81 -6.38 -5.75
CA LEU A 86 6.14 -7.62 -6.15
C LEU A 86 5.18 -8.16 -5.08
N GLY A 87 4.63 -7.27 -4.26
CA GLY A 87 3.64 -7.62 -3.24
C GLY A 87 4.22 -7.88 -1.84
N ARG A 88 5.56 -7.88 -1.68
CA ARG A 88 6.26 -8.17 -0.41
C ARG A 88 5.97 -9.59 0.10
N ALA A 89 5.60 -9.75 1.37
CA ALA A 89 5.20 -11.04 1.93
C ALA A 89 3.85 -11.49 1.37
N LEU A 90 3.80 -12.69 0.82
CA LEU A 90 2.56 -13.28 0.34
C LEU A 90 1.78 -13.89 1.50
N ILE A 91 0.46 -13.86 1.39
CA ILE A 91 -0.44 -14.50 2.35
C ILE A 91 -0.71 -15.92 1.87
N ASP A 92 -0.60 -16.89 2.77
CA ASP A 92 -0.90 -18.28 2.44
C ASP A 92 -2.36 -18.43 2.00
N PRO A 93 -2.65 -19.19 0.91
CA PRO A 93 -4.01 -19.39 0.43
C PRO A 93 -4.97 -19.94 1.51
N SER A 94 -4.49 -20.81 2.40
CA SER A 94 -5.32 -21.36 3.49
C SER A 94 -5.83 -20.27 4.43
N ILE A 95 -5.00 -19.27 4.72
CA ILE A 95 -5.40 -18.12 5.55
C ILE A 95 -6.50 -17.30 4.84
N ILE A 96 -6.37 -17.12 3.52
CA ILE A 96 -7.39 -16.42 2.72
C ILE A 96 -8.72 -17.16 2.77
N GLU A 97 -8.70 -18.49 2.64
CA GLU A 97 -9.89 -19.33 2.74
C GLU A 97 -10.56 -19.22 4.12
N GLU A 98 -9.77 -19.22 5.19
CA GLU A 98 -10.29 -19.09 6.57
C GLU A 98 -10.90 -17.72 6.86
N ILE A 99 -10.30 -16.62 6.37
CA ILE A 99 -10.81 -15.27 6.67
C ILE A 99 -11.96 -14.83 5.76
N THR A 100 -12.11 -15.43 4.58
CA THR A 100 -13.15 -15.04 3.61
C THR A 100 -14.57 -15.04 4.21
N PRO A 101 -15.01 -16.06 4.98
CA PRO A 101 -16.31 -16.04 5.64
C PRO A 101 -16.46 -14.94 6.69
N LEU A 102 -15.36 -14.56 7.35
CA LEU A 102 -15.34 -13.48 8.36
C LEU A 102 -15.45 -12.11 7.71
N LEU A 103 -14.88 -11.93 6.51
CA LEU A 103 -14.96 -10.66 5.76
C LEU A 103 -16.32 -10.46 5.08
N SER A 104 -17.04 -11.53 4.80
CA SER A 104 -18.30 -11.51 4.05
C SER A 104 -19.57 -11.53 4.92
N ARG A 105 -19.43 -11.57 6.25
CA ARG A 105 -20.55 -11.64 7.20
C ARG A 105 -20.32 -10.69 8.39
N PRO A 106 -21.38 -10.30 9.12
CA PRO A 106 -21.22 -9.62 10.40
C PRO A 106 -20.46 -10.50 11.39
N ILE A 107 -19.50 -9.91 12.09
CA ILE A 107 -18.69 -10.57 13.13
C ILE A 107 -18.65 -9.71 14.40
N ASN A 108 -18.23 -10.28 15.49
CA ASN A 108 -18.12 -9.62 16.79
C ASN A 108 -16.83 -8.79 16.95
N LEU A 109 -16.40 -8.07 15.90
CA LEU A 109 -15.13 -7.33 15.87
C LEU A 109 -14.99 -6.31 17.04
N GLU A 110 -16.07 -5.62 17.36
CA GLU A 110 -16.14 -4.65 18.47
C GLU A 110 -17.28 -4.98 19.46
N TYR A 111 -17.65 -6.25 19.54
CA TYR A 111 -18.75 -6.67 20.38
C TYR A 111 -18.35 -7.85 21.27
N ASN A 112 -18.52 -7.71 22.58
CA ASN A 112 -18.29 -8.78 23.53
C ASN A 112 -19.58 -9.62 23.66
N LEU A 113 -19.50 -10.87 23.20
CA LEU A 113 -20.65 -11.80 23.21
C LEU A 113 -21.07 -12.22 24.60
N ASP A 114 -20.15 -12.27 25.58
CA ASP A 114 -20.44 -12.71 26.95
C ASP A 114 -21.16 -11.63 27.75
N THR A 115 -20.80 -10.39 27.56
CA THR A 115 -21.37 -9.26 28.31
C THR A 115 -22.47 -8.53 27.55
N GLY A 116 -22.66 -8.80 26.26
CA GLY A 116 -23.63 -8.11 25.42
C GLY A 116 -23.32 -6.62 25.21
N SER A 117 -22.06 -6.20 25.37
CA SER A 117 -21.64 -4.81 25.31
C SER A 117 -20.53 -4.57 24.28
N ARG A 118 -20.18 -3.29 24.04
CA ARG A 118 -19.08 -2.93 23.16
C ARG A 118 -17.76 -3.48 23.70
N GLY A 119 -17.04 -4.22 22.86
CA GLY A 119 -15.69 -4.72 23.10
C GLY A 119 -14.61 -3.84 22.45
N GLN A 120 -13.35 -4.17 22.72
CA GLN A 120 -12.19 -3.56 22.07
C GLN A 120 -11.82 -4.38 20.85
N ARG A 121 -11.61 -3.68 19.72
CA ARG A 121 -11.28 -4.30 18.42
C ARG A 121 -10.00 -5.13 18.48
N ASP A 122 -9.00 -4.63 19.18
CA ASP A 122 -7.64 -5.16 19.15
C ASP A 122 -7.39 -6.22 20.25
N ALA A 123 -8.36 -6.46 21.14
CA ALA A 123 -8.17 -7.30 22.34
C ALA A 123 -7.65 -8.72 22.03
N PHE A 124 -8.17 -9.35 20.97
CA PHE A 124 -7.72 -10.68 20.57
C PHE A 124 -6.29 -10.70 20.06
N VAL A 125 -5.92 -9.69 19.28
CA VAL A 125 -4.59 -9.59 18.66
C VAL A 125 -3.57 -9.13 19.69
N GLU A 126 -3.93 -8.20 20.58
CA GLU A 126 -3.10 -7.77 21.71
C GLU A 126 -2.73 -8.97 22.58
N ALA A 127 -3.70 -9.78 22.99
CA ALA A 127 -3.47 -10.98 23.80
C ALA A 127 -2.52 -11.99 23.10
N GLN A 128 -2.65 -12.17 21.78
CA GLN A 128 -1.76 -13.05 21.02
C GLN A 128 -0.33 -12.49 20.95
N LEU A 129 -0.17 -11.19 20.67
CA LEU A 129 1.13 -10.55 20.61
C LEU A 129 1.82 -10.54 21.99
N SER A 130 1.09 -10.22 23.06
CA SER A 130 1.64 -10.26 24.43
C SER A 130 2.14 -11.66 24.78
N ARG A 131 1.41 -12.70 24.40
CA ARG A 131 1.85 -14.09 24.61
C ARG A 131 3.09 -14.46 23.80
N LEU A 132 3.20 -13.99 22.55
CA LEU A 132 4.33 -14.31 21.66
C LEU A 132 5.60 -13.54 22.00
N THR A 133 5.48 -12.31 22.46
CA THR A 133 6.61 -11.40 22.69
C THR A 133 6.97 -11.23 24.16
N GLY A 134 6.05 -11.57 25.07
CA GLY A 134 6.22 -11.33 26.52
C GLY A 134 5.98 -9.87 26.91
N CYS A 135 5.44 -9.02 26.05
CA CYS A 135 5.13 -7.62 26.37
C CYS A 135 3.85 -7.51 27.20
N GLU A 136 3.75 -6.42 27.99
CA GLU A 136 2.56 -6.16 28.82
C GLU A 136 1.34 -5.78 27.98
N ALA A 137 1.55 -5.04 26.90
CA ALA A 137 0.51 -4.58 25.97
C ALA A 137 1.06 -4.45 24.55
N ALA A 138 0.17 -4.52 23.57
CA ALA A 138 0.52 -4.36 22.16
C ALA A 138 -0.58 -3.60 21.40
N ALA A 139 -0.16 -2.79 20.44
CA ALA A 139 -1.06 -2.15 19.49
C ALA A 139 -0.61 -2.47 18.06
N ILE A 140 -1.58 -2.64 17.16
CA ILE A 140 -1.30 -2.87 15.74
C ILE A 140 -1.71 -1.66 14.93
N VAL A 141 -0.82 -1.26 14.04
CA VAL A 141 -1.05 -0.23 13.04
C VAL A 141 -0.69 -0.78 11.65
N ASN A 142 -1.12 -0.10 10.61
CA ASN A 142 -1.01 -0.60 9.23
C ASN A 142 0.42 -0.68 8.68
N ASN A 143 1.40 0.04 9.27
CA ASN A 143 2.80 -0.01 8.85
C ASN A 143 3.74 0.59 9.91
N ASN A 144 5.06 0.39 9.73
CA ASN A 144 6.09 0.89 10.63
C ASN A 144 6.11 2.43 10.76
N ALA A 145 5.86 3.17 9.67
CA ALA A 145 5.82 4.64 9.74
C ALA A 145 4.69 5.13 10.65
N ALA A 146 3.53 4.49 10.60
CA ALA A 146 2.41 4.77 11.49
C ALA A 146 2.72 4.40 12.94
N ALA A 147 3.43 3.26 13.17
CA ALA A 147 3.87 2.86 14.51
C ALA A 147 4.82 3.91 15.10
N LEU A 148 5.83 4.31 14.35
CA LEU A 148 6.79 5.32 14.79
C LEU A 148 6.13 6.68 15.06
N MET A 149 5.22 7.11 14.17
CA MET A 149 4.46 8.35 14.38
C MET A 149 3.60 8.28 15.65
N LEU A 150 2.93 7.16 15.90
CA LEU A 150 2.12 6.96 17.09
C LEU A 150 2.97 7.05 18.37
N VAL A 151 4.10 6.35 18.41
CA VAL A 151 5.02 6.34 19.57
C VAL A 151 5.59 7.75 19.83
N LEU A 152 6.12 8.40 18.79
CA LEU A 152 6.70 9.74 18.92
C LEU A 152 5.66 10.78 19.35
N ASN A 153 4.48 10.75 18.75
CA ASN A 153 3.39 11.68 19.12
C ASN A 153 2.89 11.44 20.55
N THR A 154 2.85 10.17 21.01
CA THR A 154 2.35 9.84 22.34
C THR A 154 3.35 10.23 23.44
N PHE A 155 4.64 9.92 23.26
CA PHE A 155 5.63 10.04 24.32
C PHE A 155 6.53 11.27 24.21
N ALA A 156 6.69 11.81 22.99
CA ALA A 156 7.65 12.87 22.70
C ALA A 156 7.05 14.11 22.02
N LEU A 157 5.74 14.32 22.08
CA LEU A 157 5.11 15.51 21.51
C LEU A 157 5.70 16.78 22.13
N GLY A 158 6.28 17.66 21.30
CA GLY A 158 6.95 18.90 21.71
C GLY A 158 8.28 18.70 22.44
N LYS A 159 8.74 17.45 22.61
CA LYS A 159 9.96 17.11 23.34
C LYS A 159 11.07 16.64 22.39
N PHE A 160 12.29 16.54 22.93
CA PHE A 160 13.46 16.11 22.20
C PHE A 160 13.61 14.60 22.16
N VAL A 161 14.08 14.10 20.99
CA VAL A 161 14.38 12.69 20.75
C VAL A 161 15.73 12.61 20.04
N PRO A 162 16.81 12.18 20.72
CA PRO A 162 18.11 11.98 20.11
C PRO A 162 18.12 10.73 19.22
N VAL A 163 18.78 10.89 18.07
CA VAL A 163 19.03 9.85 17.08
C VAL A 163 20.45 9.96 16.59
N SER A 164 21.16 8.82 16.44
CA SER A 164 22.48 8.81 15.84
C SER A 164 22.44 9.34 14.38
N ARG A 165 23.39 10.21 14.03
CA ARG A 165 23.53 10.69 12.63
C ARG A 165 23.68 9.57 11.62
N GLY A 166 24.33 8.47 12.00
CA GLY A 166 24.46 7.28 11.16
C GLY A 166 23.15 6.53 10.93
N GLU A 167 22.09 6.87 11.65
CA GLU A 167 20.78 6.21 11.61
C GLU A 167 19.67 7.07 11.00
N LEU A 168 20.00 8.25 10.45
CA LEU A 168 19.06 9.12 9.77
C LEU A 168 18.76 8.57 8.36
N VAL A 169 17.86 7.62 8.33
CA VAL A 169 17.55 6.81 7.15
C VAL A 169 16.55 7.49 6.24
N GLU A 170 16.76 7.29 4.91
CA GLU A 170 15.73 7.47 3.87
C GLU A 170 15.44 6.10 3.25
N ILE A 171 14.16 5.69 3.24
CA ILE A 171 13.71 4.40 2.71
C ILE A 171 12.62 4.62 1.65
N GLY A 172 12.76 3.95 0.51
CA GLY A 172 11.83 4.11 -0.61
C GLY A 172 11.87 5.52 -1.20
N GLY A 173 10.80 5.93 -1.86
CA GLY A 173 10.79 7.19 -2.60
C GLY A 173 10.55 8.45 -1.76
N SER A 174 10.19 8.36 -0.49
CA SER A 174 9.77 9.54 0.27
C SER A 174 9.74 9.41 1.80
N PHE A 175 10.12 8.26 2.37
CA PHE A 175 10.18 8.12 3.82
C PHE A 175 11.53 8.63 4.32
N ARG A 176 11.53 9.78 4.99
CA ARG A 176 12.69 10.35 5.68
C ARG A 176 12.42 10.45 7.16
N LEU A 177 13.29 9.87 7.98
CA LEU A 177 13.13 9.87 9.43
C LEU A 177 13.00 11.28 10.03
N PRO A 178 13.84 12.27 9.68
CA PRO A 178 13.71 13.61 10.23
C PRO A 178 12.38 14.29 9.92
N GLU A 179 11.86 14.08 8.70
CA GLU A 179 10.56 14.62 8.30
C GLU A 179 9.40 13.97 9.06
N LEU A 180 9.48 12.65 9.31
CA LEU A 180 8.48 11.95 10.09
C LEU A 180 8.48 12.43 11.54
N MET A 181 9.65 12.62 12.16
CA MET A 181 9.77 13.16 13.51
C MET A 181 9.16 14.54 13.63
N THR A 182 9.45 15.43 12.69
CA THR A 182 8.80 16.76 12.62
C THR A 182 7.28 16.65 12.50
N LYS A 183 6.78 15.77 11.63
CA LYS A 183 5.33 15.55 11.45
C LYS A 183 4.65 14.94 12.68
N SER A 184 5.38 14.15 13.48
CA SER A 184 4.86 13.60 14.74
C SER A 184 4.77 14.67 15.86
N GLY A 185 5.37 15.84 15.65
CA GLY A 185 5.46 16.91 16.64
C GLY A 185 6.62 16.73 17.64
N SER A 186 7.53 15.79 17.42
CA SER A 186 8.76 15.64 18.20
C SER A 186 9.91 16.45 17.60
N ASN A 187 10.90 16.79 18.43
CA ASN A 187 12.09 17.53 18.04
C ASN A 187 13.28 16.58 17.94
N LEU A 188 13.88 16.47 16.76
CA LEU A 188 15.07 15.66 16.52
C LEU A 188 16.31 16.32 17.16
N ILE A 189 17.11 15.56 17.91
CA ILE A 189 18.49 15.89 18.23
C ILE A 189 19.40 14.87 17.53
N GLU A 190 20.27 15.35 16.66
CA GLU A 190 21.28 14.50 16.03
C GLU A 190 22.50 14.36 16.96
N VAL A 191 22.86 13.12 17.30
CA VAL A 191 24.00 12.82 18.16
C VAL A 191 25.08 12.04 17.42
N GLY A 192 26.32 12.19 17.86
CA GLY A 192 27.50 11.53 17.27
C GLY A 192 27.82 12.00 15.85
N THR A 193 28.44 11.12 15.07
CA THR A 193 28.84 11.37 13.68
C THR A 193 28.26 10.30 12.75
N THR A 194 28.47 10.46 11.43
CA THR A 194 27.92 9.54 10.42
C THR A 194 28.30 8.08 10.66
N ASN A 195 29.52 7.80 11.12
CA ASN A 195 30.07 6.44 11.24
C ASN A 195 30.45 6.04 12.67
N LYS A 196 30.34 6.94 13.62
CA LYS A 196 30.63 6.65 15.05
C LYS A 196 29.73 7.47 15.95
N THR A 197 29.04 6.78 16.85
CA THR A 197 28.23 7.40 17.90
C THR A 197 28.54 6.67 19.22
N HIS A 198 29.03 7.41 20.18
CA HIS A 198 29.41 6.91 21.51
C HIS A 198 28.23 7.06 22.48
N ILE A 199 28.26 6.34 23.58
CA ILE A 199 27.25 6.45 24.66
C ILE A 199 27.23 7.87 25.21
N GLU A 200 28.38 8.47 25.36
CA GLU A 200 28.57 9.84 25.88
C GLU A 200 27.85 10.90 24.99
N ASP A 201 27.72 10.64 23.69
CA ASP A 201 26.97 11.51 22.79
C ASP A 201 25.47 11.56 23.15
N PHE A 202 24.92 10.42 23.59
CA PHE A 202 23.53 10.35 24.09
C PHE A 202 23.42 10.92 25.51
N GLU A 203 24.39 10.62 26.39
CA GLU A 203 24.40 11.11 27.78
C GLU A 203 24.38 12.63 27.84
N SER A 204 25.06 13.30 26.91
CA SER A 204 25.13 14.77 26.84
C SER A 204 23.79 15.46 26.67
N VAL A 205 22.76 14.75 26.12
CA VAL A 205 21.41 15.29 25.82
C VAL A 205 20.30 14.54 26.56
N LEU A 206 20.64 13.65 27.48
CA LEU A 206 19.67 12.74 28.11
C LEU A 206 18.64 13.47 28.97
N GLU A 207 19.04 14.49 29.71
CA GLU A 207 18.17 15.25 30.61
C GLU A 207 17.05 16.02 29.84
N GLU A 208 17.32 16.41 28.62
CA GLU A 208 16.35 17.13 27.75
C GLU A 208 15.47 16.18 26.93
N SER A 209 15.79 14.88 26.93
CA SER A 209 15.22 13.89 26.04
C SER A 209 14.00 13.17 26.64
N ALA A 210 12.96 12.99 25.85
CA ALA A 210 11.79 12.22 26.26
C ALA A 210 12.01 10.71 26.07
N MET A 211 12.78 10.33 25.08
CA MET A 211 13.11 8.96 24.72
C MET A 211 14.33 8.93 23.79
N LEU A 212 15.00 7.81 23.73
CA LEU A 212 16.07 7.54 22.77
C LEU A 212 15.49 6.73 21.59
N LEU A 213 15.85 7.09 20.38
CA LEU A 213 15.41 6.36 19.20
C LEU A 213 16.59 5.67 18.52
N LYS A 214 16.52 4.34 18.47
CA LYS A 214 17.45 3.48 17.72
C LYS A 214 16.82 3.08 16.41
N VAL A 215 17.51 3.29 15.29
CA VAL A 215 17.03 2.95 13.95
C VAL A 215 17.98 1.97 13.27
N HIS A 216 17.43 0.84 12.82
CA HIS A 216 18.22 -0.16 12.10
C HIS A 216 18.48 0.26 10.65
N PRO A 217 19.74 0.33 10.18
CA PRO A 217 20.07 0.63 8.79
C PRO A 217 19.75 -0.58 7.89
N SER A 218 18.55 -0.63 7.35
CA SER A 218 18.03 -1.79 6.59
C SER A 218 18.47 -1.84 5.14
N ASN A 219 18.88 -0.71 4.53
CA ASN A 219 19.13 -0.57 3.10
C ASN A 219 20.47 0.09 2.74
N TYR A 220 21.33 0.32 3.73
CA TYR A 220 22.67 0.82 3.54
C TYR A 220 23.61 0.26 4.62
N HIS A 221 24.91 0.39 4.40
CA HIS A 221 25.94 -0.02 5.35
C HIS A 221 26.92 1.12 5.62
N ILE A 222 27.19 1.36 6.90
CA ILE A 222 28.23 2.28 7.37
C ILE A 222 29.26 1.46 8.14
N SER A 223 30.54 1.62 7.82
CA SER A 223 31.62 1.04 8.59
C SER A 223 31.88 1.90 9.82
N GLY A 224 31.60 1.35 11.01
CA GLY A 224 31.71 2.04 12.27
C GLY A 224 30.77 1.43 13.32
N PHE A 225 30.26 2.25 14.22
CA PHE A 225 29.29 1.88 15.24
C PHE A 225 28.36 3.03 15.60
N SER A 226 27.15 2.66 16.03
CA SER A 226 26.13 3.62 16.51
C SER A 226 25.32 3.00 17.65
#